data_7ed9f4b799533bf4e4b68e715578fc13
#
_entry.id   7ed9f4b799533bf4e4b68e715578fc13
#
_cell.length_a   1.000
_cell.length_b   1.000
_cell.length_c   1.000
_cell.angle_alpha   90.00
_cell.angle_beta   90.00
_cell.angle_gamma   90.00
#
_symmetry.space_group_name_H-M   'P 1'
#
loop_
_entity.id
_entity.type
_entity.pdbx_description
1 polymer ?
#
loop_
_entity_poly.entity_id
_entity_poly.type
_entity_poly.pdbx_seq_one_letter_code
_entity_poly.pdbx_strand_id
1 'polypeptide(L)'
;MNKIFFLLVFIFINIHNSFSEGYIKANEGIEWDSDNQTYIATGNVIFKNENIEAASERMIANYIEENDEEVFTIVEFFKNIVIYFKDEIFKGDYAIYTKDNNTIKMNGNVSIESPTRLLTGDELIVDLNNNKRTLNSNTKQSIVEVLIENNANN
;
A
#
# COMPACT_ATOMS: atom_id res chain seq x y z
N MET A 1 -61.54 -11.06 29.22
CA MET A 1 -60.83 -11.65 28.07
C MET A 1 -59.72 -10.71 27.68
N ASN A 2 -58.50 -10.94 28.20
CA ASN A 2 -57.33 -10.10 27.90
C ASN A 2 -56.57 -10.70 26.73
N LYS A 3 -56.54 -9.96 25.61
CA LYS A 3 -55.71 -10.31 24.47
C LYS A 3 -54.29 -9.73 24.69
N ILE A 4 -53.35 -10.60 25.02
CA ILE A 4 -51.94 -10.28 25.09
C ILE A 4 -51.42 -10.22 23.62
N PHE A 5 -51.10 -9.01 23.17
CA PHE A 5 -50.48 -8.77 21.86
C PHE A 5 -48.99 -8.98 22.02
N PHE A 6 -48.48 -10.10 21.52
CA PHE A 6 -47.05 -10.43 21.53
C PHE A 6 -46.40 -9.66 20.39
N LEU A 7 -45.76 -8.52 20.71
CA LEU A 7 -44.96 -7.73 19.74
C LEU A 7 -43.61 -8.41 19.57
N LEU A 8 -43.47 -9.16 18.50
CA LEU A 8 -42.21 -9.81 18.11
C LEU A 8 -41.29 -8.76 17.46
N VAL A 9 -40.42 -8.16 18.27
CA VAL A 9 -39.40 -7.22 17.80
C VAL A 9 -38.31 -8.04 17.09
N PHE A 10 -38.32 -8.05 15.76
CA PHE A 10 -37.24 -8.57 14.95
C PHE A 10 -36.06 -7.58 15.04
N ILE A 11 -35.08 -7.87 15.90
CA ILE A 11 -33.81 -7.16 15.91
C ILE A 11 -33.04 -7.67 14.71
N PHE A 12 -33.00 -6.89 13.62
CA PHE A 12 -32.07 -7.07 12.52
C PHE A 12 -30.67 -6.72 13.02
N ILE A 13 -29.93 -7.72 13.47
CA ILE A 13 -28.49 -7.59 13.69
C ILE A 13 -27.87 -7.47 12.31
N ASN A 14 -27.56 -6.23 11.88
CA ASN A 14 -26.71 -5.99 10.73
C ASN A 14 -25.30 -6.47 11.11
N ILE A 15 -24.98 -7.71 10.78
CA ILE A 15 -23.60 -8.22 10.79
C ILE A 15 -22.92 -7.54 9.63
N HIS A 16 -22.30 -6.41 9.87
CA HIS A 16 -21.35 -5.83 8.93
C HIS A 16 -20.11 -6.73 8.99
N ASN A 17 -20.01 -7.65 8.03
CA ASN A 17 -18.74 -8.29 7.74
C ASN A 17 -17.82 -7.18 7.24
N SER A 18 -17.01 -6.64 8.15
CA SER A 18 -15.90 -5.76 7.80
C SER A 18 -14.83 -6.66 7.18
N PHE A 19 -14.97 -6.96 5.89
CA PHE A 19 -13.83 -7.47 5.14
C PHE A 19 -12.77 -6.39 5.22
N SER A 20 -11.59 -6.72 5.70
CA SER A 20 -10.41 -5.91 5.49
C SER A 20 -10.38 -5.55 4.00
N GLU A 21 -10.43 -4.23 3.68
CA GLU A 21 -10.53 -3.77 2.27
C GLU A 21 -9.21 -3.97 1.51
N GLY A 22 -8.51 -5.09 1.73
CA GLY A 22 -7.30 -5.47 1.03
C GLY A 22 -7.60 -6.36 -0.17
N TYR A 23 -6.89 -6.15 -1.29
CA TYR A 23 -6.96 -7.04 -2.45
C TYR A 23 -5.66 -7.04 -3.26
N ILE A 24 -5.49 -8.13 -4.02
CA ILE A 24 -4.48 -8.27 -5.07
C ILE A 24 -5.22 -8.51 -6.39
N LYS A 25 -4.82 -7.78 -7.44
CA LYS A 25 -5.27 -8.01 -8.83
C LYS A 25 -4.05 -8.10 -9.73
N ALA A 26 -4.11 -8.97 -10.75
CA ALA A 26 -3.05 -9.12 -11.74
C ALA A 26 -3.66 -9.58 -13.07
N ASN A 27 -3.04 -9.19 -14.20
CA ASN A 27 -3.54 -9.53 -15.53
C ASN A 27 -3.03 -10.88 -16.05
N GLU A 28 -1.83 -11.33 -15.62
CA GLU A 28 -1.22 -12.56 -16.11
C GLU A 28 -1.44 -13.73 -15.17
N GLY A 29 -1.34 -13.53 -13.86
CA GLY A 29 -1.60 -14.58 -12.90
C GLY A 29 -1.31 -14.21 -11.45
N ILE A 30 -1.92 -14.99 -10.56
CA ILE A 30 -1.63 -15.00 -9.12
C ILE A 30 -1.39 -16.44 -8.73
N GLU A 31 -0.21 -16.71 -8.16
CA GLU A 31 0.16 -17.96 -7.51
C GLU A 31 0.00 -17.78 -6.00
N TRP A 32 -0.61 -18.76 -5.36
CA TRP A 32 -0.77 -18.81 -3.92
C TRP A 32 -0.13 -20.08 -3.38
N ASP A 33 0.83 -19.92 -2.50
CA ASP A 33 1.53 -21.00 -1.80
C ASP A 33 1.17 -20.94 -0.30
N SER A 34 0.27 -21.81 0.10
CA SER A 34 -0.20 -21.88 1.50
C SER A 34 0.87 -22.43 2.46
N ASP A 35 1.76 -23.28 1.98
CA ASP A 35 2.81 -23.87 2.82
C ASP A 35 3.88 -22.83 3.17
N ASN A 36 4.19 -21.93 2.23
CA ASN A 36 5.14 -20.84 2.41
C ASN A 36 4.46 -19.51 2.77
N GLN A 37 3.13 -19.49 2.88
CA GLN A 37 2.34 -18.29 3.19
C GLN A 37 2.68 -17.09 2.29
N THR A 38 2.64 -17.34 0.97
CA THR A 38 3.12 -16.37 -0.02
C THR A 38 2.15 -16.27 -1.20
N TYR A 39 1.92 -15.02 -1.66
CA TYR A 39 1.30 -14.70 -2.94
C TYR A 39 2.36 -14.16 -3.90
N ILE A 40 2.35 -14.63 -5.14
CA ILE A 40 3.15 -14.07 -6.24
C ILE A 40 2.17 -13.64 -7.33
N ALA A 41 2.17 -12.36 -7.67
CA ALA A 41 1.33 -11.80 -8.71
C ALA A 41 2.17 -11.21 -9.85
N THR A 42 1.72 -11.39 -11.09
CA THR A 42 2.44 -10.97 -12.30
C THR A 42 1.49 -10.31 -13.30
N GLY A 43 1.96 -9.25 -13.95
CA GLY A 43 1.27 -8.51 -15.01
C GLY A 43 0.32 -7.45 -14.48
N ASN A 44 0.73 -6.17 -14.56
CA ASN A 44 -0.07 -5.02 -14.11
C ASN A 44 -0.74 -5.26 -12.74
N VAL A 45 0.08 -5.60 -11.77
CA VAL A 45 -0.39 -5.92 -10.42
C VAL A 45 -0.90 -4.68 -9.73
N ILE A 46 -2.05 -4.79 -9.09
CA ILE A 46 -2.59 -3.79 -8.16
C ILE A 46 -2.74 -4.45 -6.80
N PHE A 47 -2.12 -3.86 -5.81
CA PHE A 47 -2.22 -4.23 -4.40
C PHE A 47 -2.87 -3.11 -3.62
N LYS A 48 -3.78 -3.45 -2.74
CA LYS A 48 -4.35 -2.50 -1.79
C LYS A 48 -4.46 -3.14 -0.42
N ASN A 49 -4.15 -2.37 0.61
CA ASN A 49 -4.48 -2.65 1.99
C ASN A 49 -4.97 -1.35 2.67
N GLU A 50 -5.17 -1.38 3.98
CA GLU A 50 -5.62 -0.22 4.76
C GLU A 50 -4.70 1.00 4.69
N ASN A 51 -3.40 0.82 4.38
CA ASN A 51 -2.39 1.87 4.44
C ASN A 51 -1.99 2.43 3.06
N ILE A 52 -1.91 1.57 2.04
CA ILE A 52 -1.39 1.93 0.72
C ILE A 52 -2.20 1.29 -0.42
N GLU A 53 -2.13 1.92 -1.58
CA GLU A 53 -2.47 1.32 -2.85
C GLU A 53 -1.23 1.37 -3.74
N ALA A 54 -0.84 0.23 -4.33
CA ALA A 54 0.38 0.11 -5.12
C ALA A 54 0.10 -0.58 -6.45
N ALA A 55 0.80 -0.13 -7.51
CA ALA A 55 0.85 -0.78 -8.81
C ALA A 55 2.29 -1.16 -9.16
N SER A 56 2.49 -2.30 -9.83
CA SER A 56 3.79 -2.80 -10.28
C SER A 56 3.64 -3.84 -11.38
N GLU A 57 4.74 -4.26 -12.01
CA GLU A 57 4.69 -5.39 -12.96
C GLU A 57 4.65 -6.76 -12.27
N ARG A 58 5.26 -6.87 -11.09
CA ARG A 58 5.28 -8.09 -10.29
C ARG A 58 5.28 -7.76 -8.81
N MET A 59 4.69 -8.65 -8.03
CA MET A 59 4.64 -8.55 -6.56
C MET A 59 4.88 -9.91 -5.91
N ILE A 60 5.52 -9.88 -4.74
CA ILE A 60 5.58 -11.01 -3.80
C ILE A 60 5.06 -10.49 -2.46
N ALA A 61 4.08 -11.16 -1.89
CA ALA A 61 3.52 -10.80 -0.60
C ALA A 61 3.56 -11.98 0.36
N ASN A 62 4.21 -11.81 1.50
CA ASN A 62 4.16 -12.75 2.60
C ASN A 62 3.05 -12.38 3.55
N TYR A 63 2.34 -13.37 4.07
CA TYR A 63 1.28 -13.17 5.04
C TYR A 63 1.43 -14.11 6.24
N ILE A 64 0.70 -13.82 7.28
CA ILE A 64 0.46 -14.70 8.42
C ILE A 64 -1.05 -14.82 8.63
N GLU A 65 -1.49 -15.87 9.29
CA GLU A 65 -2.88 -16.00 9.72
C GLU A 65 -3.03 -15.49 11.16
N GLU A 66 -3.88 -14.49 11.34
CA GLU A 66 -4.25 -13.95 12.64
C GLU A 66 -5.79 -13.91 12.75
N ASN A 67 -6.37 -14.60 13.75
CA ASN A 67 -7.82 -14.63 13.98
C ASN A 67 -8.65 -15.06 12.75
N ASP A 68 -8.18 -16.07 12.03
CA ASP A 68 -8.79 -16.58 10.78
C ASP A 68 -8.76 -15.56 9.61
N GLU A 69 -7.90 -14.55 9.68
CA GLU A 69 -7.66 -13.57 8.62
C GLU A 69 -6.21 -13.61 8.14
N GLU A 70 -6.01 -13.48 6.83
CA GLU A 70 -4.66 -13.32 6.26
C GLU A 70 -4.20 -11.87 6.40
N VAL A 71 -3.04 -11.72 7.02
CA VAL A 71 -2.43 -10.41 7.27
C VAL A 71 -1.10 -10.30 6.54
N PHE A 72 -1.00 -9.43 5.54
CA PHE A 72 0.25 -9.20 4.82
C PHE A 72 1.29 -8.53 5.71
N THR A 73 2.45 -9.17 5.86
CA THR A 73 3.54 -8.70 6.72
C THR A 73 4.64 -7.98 5.95
N ILE A 74 5.03 -8.55 4.80
CA ILE A 74 6.03 -7.99 3.89
C ILE A 74 5.49 -8.09 2.48
N VAL A 75 5.53 -6.98 1.74
CA VAL A 75 5.13 -6.95 0.33
C VAL A 75 6.24 -6.30 -0.49
N GLU A 76 6.76 -7.04 -1.45
CA GLU A 76 7.78 -6.59 -2.39
C GLU A 76 7.17 -6.32 -3.75
N PHE A 77 7.53 -5.18 -4.35
CA PHE A 77 7.07 -4.73 -5.65
C PHE A 77 8.27 -4.58 -6.58
N PHE A 78 8.10 -4.98 -7.83
CA PHE A 78 9.15 -5.01 -8.83
C PHE A 78 8.73 -4.36 -10.13
N LYS A 79 9.54 -3.43 -10.61
CA LYS A 79 9.44 -2.67 -11.86
C LYS A 79 8.20 -1.77 -11.97
N ASN A 80 8.42 -0.57 -12.48
CA ASN A 80 7.38 0.42 -12.78
C ASN A 80 6.42 0.65 -11.59
N ILE A 81 7.01 0.85 -10.42
CA ILE A 81 6.23 0.93 -9.18
C ILE A 81 5.61 2.30 -9.06
N VAL A 82 4.34 2.32 -8.69
CA VAL A 82 3.58 3.51 -8.30
C VAL A 82 2.86 3.20 -7.00
N ILE A 83 3.16 3.94 -5.93
CA ILE A 83 2.48 3.79 -4.64
C ILE A 83 1.75 5.08 -4.32
N TYR A 84 0.46 4.97 -4.03
CA TYR A 84 -0.39 6.07 -3.59
C TYR A 84 -0.51 6.06 -2.08
N PHE A 85 -0.18 7.19 -1.47
CA PHE A 85 -0.31 7.40 -0.04
C PHE A 85 -0.78 8.83 0.23
N LYS A 86 -2.01 8.99 0.70
CA LYS A 86 -2.67 10.30 0.87
C LYS A 86 -2.70 11.08 -0.46
N ASP A 87 -2.11 12.26 -0.49
CA ASP A 87 -1.97 13.15 -1.65
C ASP A 87 -0.59 13.05 -2.34
N GLU A 88 0.19 12.02 -1.99
CA GLU A 88 1.52 11.78 -2.56
C GLU A 88 1.53 10.53 -3.43
N ILE A 89 2.38 10.55 -4.45
CA ILE A 89 2.66 9.43 -5.34
C ILE A 89 4.15 9.15 -5.26
N PHE A 90 4.50 7.92 -4.89
CA PHE A 90 5.88 7.44 -4.89
C PHE A 90 6.11 6.57 -6.11
N LYS A 91 7.20 6.78 -6.84
CA LYS A 91 7.59 5.97 -8.01
C LYS A 91 9.01 5.45 -7.83
N GLY A 92 9.30 4.28 -8.41
CA GLY A 92 10.62 3.66 -8.35
C GLY A 92 10.67 2.31 -9.07
N ASP A 93 11.83 1.66 -9.02
CA ASP A 93 12.07 0.38 -9.72
C ASP A 93 11.88 -0.85 -8.80
N TYR A 94 12.12 -0.69 -7.50
CA TYR A 94 11.91 -1.68 -6.46
C TYR A 94 11.34 -1.05 -5.21
N ALA A 95 10.38 -1.71 -4.56
CA ALA A 95 9.87 -1.28 -3.27
C ALA A 95 9.57 -2.46 -2.35
N ILE A 96 9.69 -2.23 -1.06
CA ILE A 96 9.28 -3.17 -0.01
C ILE A 96 8.45 -2.41 1.04
N TYR A 97 7.26 -2.91 1.30
CA TYR A 97 6.41 -2.51 2.41
C TYR A 97 6.55 -3.50 3.54
N THR A 98 6.76 -3.02 4.76
CA THR A 98 6.83 -3.83 5.98
C THR A 98 5.78 -3.37 6.96
N LYS A 99 4.85 -4.27 7.34
CA LYS A 99 3.73 -3.98 8.22
C LYS A 99 4.16 -3.64 9.65
N ASP A 100 5.09 -4.42 10.22
CA ASP A 100 5.45 -4.31 11.65
C ASP A 100 5.87 -2.90 12.06
N ASN A 101 6.65 -2.24 11.23
CA ASN A 101 7.09 -0.86 11.46
C ASN A 101 6.37 0.15 10.57
N ASN A 102 5.43 -0.32 9.74
CA ASN A 102 4.64 0.47 8.80
C ASN A 102 5.51 1.40 7.93
N THR A 103 6.50 0.79 7.27
CA THR A 103 7.47 1.50 6.43
C THR A 103 7.44 1.04 4.99
N ILE A 104 7.77 1.96 4.07
CA ILE A 104 8.06 1.68 2.68
C ILE A 104 9.53 2.05 2.43
N LYS A 105 10.29 1.14 1.81
CA LYS A 105 11.61 1.46 1.24
C LYS A 105 11.54 1.29 -0.26
N MET A 106 12.07 2.26 -1.02
CA MET A 106 12.12 2.22 -2.47
C MET A 106 13.52 2.51 -2.96
N ASN A 107 13.89 1.89 -4.07
CA ASN A 107 15.19 2.06 -4.71
C ASN A 107 15.04 2.14 -6.23
N GLY A 108 15.99 2.86 -6.86
CA GLY A 108 16.09 3.03 -8.30
C GLY A 108 15.10 4.05 -8.85
N ASN A 109 15.61 5.13 -9.42
CA ASN A 109 14.83 6.19 -10.08
C ASN A 109 13.65 6.67 -9.23
N VAL A 110 13.93 6.96 -7.96
CA VAL A 110 12.87 7.28 -7.00
C VAL A 110 12.38 8.70 -7.18
N SER A 111 11.05 8.89 -7.19
CA SER A 111 10.41 10.20 -7.09
C SER A 111 9.27 10.21 -6.07
N ILE A 112 9.05 11.37 -5.47
CA ILE A 112 7.89 11.72 -4.66
C ILE A 112 7.20 12.88 -5.35
N GLU A 113 5.98 12.67 -5.78
CA GLU A 113 5.14 13.69 -6.41
C GLU A 113 4.01 14.08 -5.43
N SER A 114 3.80 15.37 -5.26
CA SER A 114 2.67 15.95 -4.54
C SER A 114 2.15 17.16 -5.32
N PRO A 115 1.00 17.76 -4.98
CA PRO A 115 0.44 18.88 -5.74
C PRO A 115 1.37 20.10 -5.90
N THR A 116 2.35 20.26 -5.00
CA THR A 116 3.23 21.43 -4.97
C THR A 116 4.72 21.09 -5.04
N ARG A 117 5.10 19.81 -5.07
CA ARG A 117 6.51 19.40 -5.00
C ARG A 117 6.77 18.16 -5.80
N LEU A 118 7.95 18.13 -6.42
CA LEU A 118 8.57 16.94 -6.98
C LEU A 118 9.94 16.78 -6.32
N LEU A 119 10.20 15.63 -5.74
CA LEU A 119 11.49 15.24 -5.17
C LEU A 119 12.00 14.03 -5.92
N THR A 120 13.28 14.00 -6.25
CA THR A 120 13.93 12.87 -6.92
C THR A 120 15.21 12.45 -6.21
N GLY A 121 15.53 11.16 -6.27
CA GLY A 121 16.70 10.57 -5.64
C GLY A 121 16.88 9.10 -6.01
N ASP A 122 17.76 8.40 -5.30
CA ASP A 122 18.08 7.00 -5.58
C ASP A 122 17.41 6.03 -4.59
N GLU A 123 17.18 6.48 -3.36
CA GLU A 123 16.56 5.70 -2.28
C GLU A 123 15.55 6.56 -1.51
N LEU A 124 14.39 6.00 -1.23
CA LEU A 124 13.36 6.59 -0.40
C LEU A 124 13.03 5.68 0.77
N ILE A 125 12.95 6.25 1.96
CA ILE A 125 12.39 5.60 3.15
C ILE A 125 11.21 6.42 3.63
N VAL A 126 10.03 5.79 3.69
CA VAL A 126 8.79 6.40 4.20
C VAL A 126 8.39 5.71 5.50
N ASP A 127 8.32 6.47 6.57
CA ASP A 127 7.71 6.05 7.83
C ASP A 127 6.26 6.55 7.82
N LEU A 128 5.32 5.63 7.61
CA LEU A 128 3.89 5.95 7.50
C LEU A 128 3.28 6.37 8.84
N ASN A 129 3.81 5.84 9.95
CA ASN A 129 3.32 6.17 11.30
C ASN A 129 3.68 7.61 11.68
N ASN A 130 4.92 8.01 11.40
CA ASN A 130 5.43 9.34 11.75
C ASN A 130 5.30 10.36 10.60
N ASN A 131 4.72 9.95 9.48
CA ASN A 131 4.56 10.80 8.30
C ASN A 131 5.89 11.42 7.81
N LYS A 132 7.00 10.65 7.91
CA LYS A 132 8.34 11.08 7.57
C LYS A 132 8.83 10.45 6.28
N ARG A 133 9.50 11.23 5.42
CA ARG A 133 10.16 10.78 4.19
C ARG A 133 11.64 11.14 4.30
N THR A 134 12.49 10.18 3.94
CA THR A 134 13.93 10.39 3.82
C THR A 134 14.34 9.97 2.42
N LEU A 135 14.84 10.90 1.64
CA LEU A 135 15.29 10.68 0.28
C LEU A 135 16.81 10.83 0.24
N ASN A 136 17.49 9.83 -0.28
CA ASN A 136 18.93 9.72 -0.33
C ASN A 136 19.45 9.63 -1.77
N SER A 137 20.69 10.04 -1.93
CA SER A 137 21.52 9.79 -3.10
C SER A 137 22.54 8.70 -2.75
N ASN A 138 22.67 7.68 -3.58
CA ASN A 138 23.56 6.53 -3.33
C ASN A 138 25.01 6.80 -3.74
N THR A 139 25.26 7.84 -4.54
CA THR A 139 26.60 8.20 -5.00
C THR A 139 26.84 9.71 -4.89
N LYS A 140 28.13 10.11 -4.86
CA LYS A 140 28.48 11.54 -4.89
C LYS A 140 28.11 12.25 -6.20
N GLN A 141 27.72 11.49 -7.22
CA GLN A 141 27.32 12.00 -8.54
C GLN A 141 25.80 12.09 -8.69
N SER A 142 25.05 11.37 -7.84
CA SER A 142 23.58 11.46 -7.78
C SER A 142 23.17 12.68 -6.96
N ILE A 143 22.09 13.33 -7.36
CA ILE A 143 21.57 14.54 -6.74
C ILE A 143 20.20 14.23 -6.16
N VAL A 144 19.96 14.66 -4.92
CA VAL A 144 18.58 14.77 -4.39
C VAL A 144 18.07 16.15 -4.79
N GLU A 145 17.00 16.19 -5.55
CA GLU A 145 16.41 17.43 -6.06
C GLU A 145 15.01 17.65 -5.48
N VAL A 146 14.69 18.90 -5.18
CA VAL A 146 13.36 19.34 -4.74
C VAL A 146 12.90 20.48 -5.65
N LEU A 147 11.87 20.22 -6.44
CA LEU A 147 11.17 21.26 -7.20
C LEU A 147 9.91 21.66 -6.46
N ILE A 148 9.75 22.95 -6.21
CA ILE A 148 8.58 23.52 -5.52
C ILE A 148 7.88 24.47 -6.47
N GLU A 149 6.61 24.17 -6.79
CA GLU A 149 5.76 25.06 -7.54
C GLU A 149 5.11 26.06 -6.58
N ASN A 150 5.47 27.34 -6.72
CA ASN A 150 4.77 28.41 -6.06
C ASN A 150 3.64 28.87 -7.00
N ASN A 151 2.41 28.47 -6.72
CA ASN A 151 1.25 29.08 -7.33
C ASN A 151 1.14 30.51 -6.78
N ALA A 152 1.84 31.44 -7.39
CA ALA A 152 1.59 32.86 -7.21
C ALA A 152 0.24 33.18 -7.87
N ASN A 153 -0.83 33.03 -7.10
CA ASN A 153 -2.13 33.59 -7.51
C ASN A 153 -2.01 35.10 -7.55
N ASN A 154 -1.99 35.65 -8.76
CA ASN A 154 -2.35 37.03 -9.02
C ASN A 154 -3.86 37.21 -8.88
#